data_a23f4c58ea2be319e57a54ec27d6b5b0
#
_entry.id   a23f4c58ea2be319e57a54ec27d6b5b0
#
_cell.length_a   1.000
_cell.length_b   1.000
_cell.length_c   1.000
_cell.angle_alpha   90.00
_cell.angle_beta   90.00
_cell.angle_gamma   90.00
#
_symmetry.space_group_name_H-M   'P 1'
#
loop_
_entity.id
_entity.type
_entity.pdbx_description
1 polymer ?
#
loop_
_entity_poly.entity_id
_entity_poly.type
_entity_poly.pdbx_seq_one_letter_code
_entity_poly.pdbx_strand_id
1 'polypeptide(L)'
;MLLNESQVLNLVKQRSSEVGTMMSYESRLKVMSEPLFFRELESEVGWDEIKRAIENSVTQEKYQRVLNYFSYPLAIVSISDDILGDLNRVFNGRNANFAIQYPNKRAEEQSEQLLLGLDTRAYIEKVGRKAFKCKPQSIVVVDKDESGVPYYVTVELDKLISYKLTHCKEKFAYIIFHHSDGIDEMGKFKKIAFYDDEFYRVIEVRDGAHSIVLESPHNLGYCPARWFVDTPLNSKDDVKRYAPLSAVLGSMSEWQQFHAYSYYAEHYGVFPVVEYAAAVCEDEFCVNGLVSVPMENGEMSTPTSCSTCTANKFSGAGTAIKINPKIDNDENDVSGYFRFISPPTANLEFEQTKQDQRENFIKVNTTGFNDMMNKEAVNADQVRSLMEDRKKPLLKLAGICNRLHRWLVKTAVKLAIDVDVMVHANYGTEWFLLTEAQLQELFVGAKNAGMPESEIDQIYKLLIETKYKGDPQTVRKLMIENNVNPAPYSTMMECYKKLEMGVMQLDDLYIKANFTKFVQRFERENGSLVDFGADITFEQKIDIIYNTFKNYVKDETEQNDTGQSSGQEQGAGSSDEAVSEL
;
A
#
# COMPACT_ATOMS: atom_id res chain seq x y z
N MET A 1 26.57 -24.57 14.84
CA MET A 1 26.32 -25.87 15.54
C MET A 1 26.28 -26.93 14.45
N LEU A 2 27.38 -27.70 14.33
CA LEU A 2 27.46 -28.76 13.31
C LEU A 2 26.47 -29.86 13.67
N LEU A 3 25.44 -30.01 12.85
CA LEU A 3 24.50 -31.12 12.96
C LEU A 3 25.04 -32.30 12.14
N ASN A 4 25.13 -33.48 12.77
CA ASN A 4 25.50 -34.69 12.05
C ASN A 4 24.33 -35.20 11.21
N GLU A 5 24.62 -36.08 10.23
CA GLU A 5 23.65 -36.61 9.28
C GLU A 5 22.41 -37.19 9.97
N SER A 6 22.59 -37.99 11.02
CA SER A 6 21.50 -38.60 11.78
C SER A 6 20.59 -37.59 12.46
N GLN A 7 21.16 -36.48 12.95
CA GLN A 7 20.39 -35.38 13.55
C GLN A 7 19.56 -34.64 12.50
N VAL A 8 20.15 -34.35 11.33
CA VAL A 8 19.47 -33.72 10.20
C VAL A 8 18.28 -34.54 9.75
N LEU A 9 18.48 -35.84 9.51
CA LEU A 9 17.43 -36.78 9.09
C LEU A 9 16.30 -36.91 10.12
N ASN A 10 16.59 -36.76 11.42
CA ASN A 10 15.57 -36.76 12.46
C ASN A 10 14.74 -35.47 12.47
N LEU A 11 15.38 -34.31 12.24
CA LEU A 11 14.70 -33.03 12.19
C LEU A 11 13.73 -32.90 11.03
N VAL A 12 14.05 -33.54 9.90
CA VAL A 12 13.18 -33.55 8.69
C VAL A 12 11.86 -34.27 8.93
N LYS A 13 11.82 -35.25 9.86
CA LYS A 13 10.63 -36.08 10.12
C LYS A 13 9.54 -35.38 10.92
N GLN A 14 9.86 -34.27 11.61
CA GLN A 14 8.92 -33.61 12.52
C GLN A 14 8.70 -32.16 12.11
N ARG A 15 7.46 -31.82 11.77
CA ARG A 15 7.07 -30.42 11.56
C ARG A 15 7.03 -29.68 12.89
N SER A 16 7.62 -28.48 12.94
CA SER A 16 7.56 -27.64 14.14
C SER A 16 6.12 -27.25 14.48
N SER A 17 5.73 -27.38 15.76
CA SER A 17 4.40 -27.00 16.25
C SER A 17 4.10 -25.49 16.07
N GLU A 18 5.15 -24.67 16.09
CA GLU A 18 5.05 -23.21 15.89
C GLU A 18 4.53 -22.86 14.49
N VAL A 19 4.84 -23.69 13.47
CA VAL A 19 4.38 -23.48 12.09
C VAL A 19 2.84 -23.48 12.02
N GLY A 20 2.17 -24.35 12.77
CA GLY A 20 0.70 -24.37 12.84
C GLY A 20 0.11 -23.07 13.38
N THR A 21 0.72 -22.52 14.44
CA THR A 21 0.33 -21.23 15.03
C THR A 21 0.52 -20.07 14.04
N MET A 22 1.64 -20.06 13.31
CA MET A 22 1.92 -19.07 12.27
C MET A 22 0.93 -19.18 11.11
N MET A 23 0.62 -20.39 10.65
CA MET A 23 -0.37 -20.62 9.57
C MET A 23 -1.77 -20.15 9.96
N SER A 24 -2.21 -20.39 11.19
CA SER A 24 -3.50 -19.88 11.68
C SER A 24 -3.55 -18.35 11.67
N TYR A 25 -2.46 -17.69 12.03
CA TYR A 25 -2.39 -16.23 11.97
C TYR A 25 -2.39 -15.68 10.53
N GLU A 26 -1.65 -16.30 9.60
CA GLU A 26 -1.68 -15.93 8.17
C GLU A 26 -3.06 -16.18 7.56
N SER A 27 -3.75 -17.26 7.94
CA SER A 27 -5.12 -17.54 7.50
C SER A 27 -6.09 -16.42 7.88
N ARG A 28 -5.97 -15.86 9.10
CA ARG A 28 -6.77 -14.68 9.51
C ARG A 28 -6.50 -13.45 8.66
N LEU A 29 -5.22 -13.15 8.39
CA LEU A 29 -4.84 -12.04 7.51
C LEU A 29 -5.37 -12.26 6.09
N LYS A 30 -5.27 -13.50 5.59
CA LYS A 30 -5.71 -13.88 4.25
C LYS A 30 -7.21 -13.68 4.08
N VAL A 31 -8.03 -14.14 5.03
CA VAL A 31 -9.50 -13.96 5.04
C VAL A 31 -9.89 -12.48 4.97
N MET A 32 -9.14 -11.60 5.66
CA MET A 32 -9.43 -10.16 5.71
C MET A 32 -8.90 -9.37 4.52
N SER A 33 -7.99 -9.93 3.71
CA SER A 33 -7.28 -9.16 2.69
C SER A 33 -7.27 -9.78 1.30
N GLU A 34 -7.56 -11.09 1.15
CA GLU A 34 -7.60 -11.74 -0.16
C GLU A 34 -9.03 -11.91 -0.68
N PRO A 35 -9.27 -11.73 -1.98
CA PRO A 35 -10.60 -11.90 -2.58
C PRO A 35 -10.96 -13.37 -2.72
N LEU A 36 -11.18 -14.07 -1.59
CA LEU A 36 -11.53 -15.48 -1.55
C LEU A 36 -13.00 -15.71 -1.88
N PHE A 37 -13.26 -16.71 -2.72
CA PHE A 37 -14.60 -17.21 -2.97
C PHE A 37 -15.01 -18.25 -1.94
N PHE A 38 -16.29 -18.59 -1.91
CA PHE A 38 -16.88 -19.43 -0.85
C PHE A 38 -16.08 -20.70 -0.53
N ARG A 39 -15.68 -21.48 -1.55
CA ARG A 39 -14.93 -22.74 -1.34
C ARG A 39 -13.55 -22.54 -0.73
N GLU A 40 -12.86 -21.48 -1.15
CA GLU A 40 -11.54 -21.13 -0.64
C GLU A 40 -11.64 -20.64 0.79
N LEU A 41 -12.65 -19.82 1.07
CA LEU A 41 -12.92 -19.25 2.38
C LEU A 41 -13.25 -20.34 3.40
N GLU A 42 -14.07 -21.34 3.05
CA GLU A 42 -14.42 -22.49 3.90
C GLU A 42 -13.20 -23.33 4.33
N SER A 43 -12.09 -23.25 3.60
CA SER A 43 -10.84 -23.94 3.98
C SER A 43 -9.97 -23.14 4.97
N GLU A 44 -10.34 -21.90 5.28
CA GLU A 44 -9.53 -20.99 6.09
C GLU A 44 -9.98 -20.97 7.57
N VAL A 45 -9.03 -21.21 8.47
CA VAL A 45 -9.28 -21.17 9.93
C VAL A 45 -9.81 -19.80 10.38
N GLY A 46 -9.35 -18.72 9.74
CA GLY A 46 -9.83 -17.35 10.04
C GLY A 46 -11.33 -17.17 9.77
N TRP A 47 -11.88 -17.88 8.80
CA TRP A 47 -13.32 -17.88 8.52
C TRP A 47 -14.14 -18.59 9.59
N ASP A 48 -13.63 -19.72 10.11
CA ASP A 48 -14.30 -20.43 11.20
C ASP A 48 -14.44 -19.58 12.46
N GLU A 49 -13.51 -18.66 12.70
CA GLU A 49 -13.61 -17.74 13.84
C GLU A 49 -14.73 -16.71 13.65
N ILE A 50 -14.92 -16.18 12.45
CA ILE A 50 -16.04 -15.31 12.13
C ILE A 50 -17.37 -16.05 12.29
N LYS A 51 -17.47 -17.25 11.73
CA LYS A 51 -18.66 -18.09 11.87
C LYS A 51 -19.03 -18.34 13.32
N ARG A 52 -18.06 -18.69 14.17
CA ARG A 52 -18.28 -18.91 15.61
C ARG A 52 -18.70 -17.63 16.33
N ALA A 53 -18.14 -16.48 15.98
CA ALA A 53 -18.52 -15.21 16.58
C ALA A 53 -19.99 -14.86 16.26
N ILE A 54 -20.45 -15.12 15.04
CA ILE A 54 -21.84 -14.94 14.64
C ILE A 54 -22.74 -15.97 15.35
N GLU A 55 -22.36 -17.24 15.39
CA GLU A 55 -23.09 -18.29 16.06
C GLU A 55 -23.33 -17.99 17.54
N ASN A 56 -22.33 -17.41 18.22
CA ASN A 56 -22.44 -17.01 19.63
C ASN A 56 -23.29 -15.74 19.84
N SER A 57 -23.54 -14.94 18.81
CA SER A 57 -24.23 -13.65 18.92
C SER A 57 -25.70 -13.69 18.51
N VAL A 58 -26.12 -14.73 17.77
CA VAL A 58 -27.49 -14.87 17.26
C VAL A 58 -28.05 -16.27 17.53
N THR A 59 -29.39 -16.43 17.43
CA THR A 59 -30.03 -17.75 17.54
C THR A 59 -29.65 -18.61 16.32
N GLN A 60 -29.66 -19.95 16.49
CA GLN A 60 -29.30 -20.89 15.42
C GLN A 60 -30.11 -20.69 14.13
N GLU A 61 -31.38 -20.35 14.25
CA GLU A 61 -32.23 -20.04 13.09
C GLU A 61 -31.76 -18.79 12.34
N LYS A 62 -31.37 -17.75 13.06
CA LYS A 62 -30.83 -16.50 12.48
C LYS A 62 -29.43 -16.70 11.92
N TYR A 63 -28.62 -17.56 12.52
CA TYR A 63 -27.25 -17.83 12.08
C TYR A 63 -27.19 -18.23 10.61
N GLN A 64 -27.99 -19.22 10.19
CA GLN A 64 -28.02 -19.67 8.80
C GLN A 64 -28.50 -18.57 7.86
N ARG A 65 -29.45 -17.74 8.28
CA ARG A 65 -29.92 -16.60 7.50
C ARG A 65 -28.83 -15.55 7.33
N VAL A 66 -28.14 -15.17 8.40
CA VAL A 66 -27.06 -14.18 8.35
C VAL A 66 -25.93 -14.65 7.41
N LEU A 67 -25.54 -15.92 7.45
CA LEU A 67 -24.52 -16.48 6.55
C LEU A 67 -24.87 -16.30 5.08
N ASN A 68 -26.16 -16.35 4.71
CA ASN A 68 -26.62 -16.17 3.33
C ASN A 68 -26.48 -14.71 2.85
N TYR A 69 -26.26 -13.74 3.75
CA TYR A 69 -26.05 -12.32 3.41
C TYR A 69 -24.58 -11.93 3.34
N PHE A 70 -23.66 -12.87 3.48
CA PHE A 70 -22.26 -12.59 3.17
C PHE A 70 -22.06 -12.56 1.67
N SER A 71 -21.49 -11.47 1.18
CA SER A 71 -20.98 -11.38 -0.19
C SER A 71 -19.63 -12.06 -0.31
N TYR A 72 -19.33 -12.64 -1.45
CA TYR A 72 -18.04 -13.25 -1.75
C TYR A 72 -17.47 -12.62 -3.03
N PRO A 73 -16.25 -12.04 -2.99
CA PRO A 73 -15.35 -11.88 -1.82
C PRO A 73 -15.97 -11.05 -0.68
N LEU A 74 -15.41 -11.21 0.53
CA LEU A 74 -15.88 -10.44 1.70
C LEU A 74 -15.74 -8.94 1.46
N ALA A 75 -16.71 -8.15 1.89
CA ALA A 75 -16.72 -6.68 1.69
C ALA A 75 -15.51 -5.98 2.33
N ILE A 76 -14.97 -6.50 3.44
CA ILE A 76 -13.80 -5.96 4.13
C ILE A 76 -12.54 -5.96 3.26
N VAL A 77 -12.48 -6.78 2.21
CA VAL A 77 -11.33 -6.87 1.30
C VAL A 77 -11.08 -5.55 0.57
N SER A 78 -12.14 -4.82 0.20
CA SER A 78 -12.00 -3.51 -0.45
C SER A 78 -11.29 -2.50 0.45
N ILE A 79 -11.63 -2.47 1.74
CA ILE A 79 -10.98 -1.61 2.74
C ILE A 79 -9.50 -2.02 2.91
N SER A 80 -9.24 -3.32 2.92
CA SER A 80 -7.87 -3.85 2.99
C SER A 80 -7.04 -3.46 1.78
N ASP A 81 -7.60 -3.52 0.58
CA ASP A 81 -6.92 -3.16 -0.65
C ASP A 81 -6.61 -1.64 -0.70
N ASP A 82 -7.52 -0.78 -0.22
CA ASP A 82 -7.28 0.66 -0.07
C ASP A 82 -6.09 0.93 0.87
N ILE A 83 -6.12 0.31 2.07
CA ILE A 83 -5.06 0.43 3.07
C ILE A 83 -3.72 -0.05 2.50
N LEU A 84 -3.69 -1.21 1.87
CA LEU A 84 -2.48 -1.80 1.30
C LEU A 84 -2.00 -1.02 0.08
N GLY A 85 -2.90 -0.42 -0.70
CA GLY A 85 -2.58 0.51 -1.77
C GLY A 85 -1.78 1.71 -1.28
N ASP A 86 -2.19 2.31 -0.17
CA ASP A 86 -1.45 3.41 0.47
C ASP A 86 -0.09 2.94 1.04
N LEU A 87 -0.05 1.79 1.71
CA LEU A 87 1.18 1.25 2.31
C LEU A 87 2.20 0.77 1.27
N ASN A 88 1.75 0.29 0.11
CA ASN A 88 2.62 -0.11 -0.99
C ASN A 88 3.39 1.06 -1.62
N ARG A 89 3.05 2.31 -1.31
CA ARG A 89 3.85 3.50 -1.67
C ARG A 89 5.27 3.42 -1.13
N VAL A 90 5.54 2.59 -0.10
CA VAL A 90 6.89 2.36 0.43
C VAL A 90 7.89 1.97 -0.66
N PHE A 91 7.46 1.27 -1.72
CA PHE A 91 8.32 0.87 -2.83
C PHE A 91 8.58 1.98 -3.85
N ASN A 92 7.86 3.10 -3.77
CA ASN A 92 7.89 4.22 -4.71
C ASN A 92 8.38 5.54 -4.08
N GLY A 93 9.24 5.47 -3.06
CA GLY A 93 9.83 6.66 -2.44
C GLY A 93 10.69 7.44 -3.45
N ARG A 94 10.49 8.76 -3.54
CA ARG A 94 11.19 9.63 -4.50
C ARG A 94 12.70 9.73 -4.25
N ASN A 95 13.09 9.81 -2.98
CA ASN A 95 14.48 9.90 -2.55
C ASN A 95 15.07 8.53 -2.20
N ALA A 96 14.56 7.46 -2.85
CA ALA A 96 15.14 6.13 -2.70
C ALA A 96 16.55 6.09 -3.30
N ASN A 97 17.49 5.52 -2.53
CA ASN A 97 18.89 5.42 -2.94
C ASN A 97 19.45 4.05 -2.56
N PHE A 98 20.14 3.43 -3.52
CA PHE A 98 20.76 2.12 -3.36
C PHE A 98 22.20 2.20 -3.89
N ALA A 99 23.17 1.87 -3.03
CA ALA A 99 24.58 1.88 -3.41
C ALA A 99 25.33 0.74 -2.72
N ILE A 100 26.31 0.19 -3.41
CA ILE A 100 27.23 -0.83 -2.89
C ILE A 100 28.63 -0.22 -2.90
N GLN A 101 29.33 -0.30 -1.77
CA GLN A 101 30.73 0.10 -1.66
C GLN A 101 31.57 -1.15 -1.59
N TYR A 102 32.39 -1.34 -2.60
CA TYR A 102 33.32 -2.46 -2.69
C TYR A 102 34.69 -2.09 -2.10
N PRO A 103 35.42 -3.06 -1.53
CA PRO A 103 36.75 -2.80 -0.95
C PRO A 103 37.81 -2.49 -2.02
N ASN A 104 37.61 -2.94 -3.26
CA ASN A 104 38.49 -2.68 -4.39
C ASN A 104 37.74 -2.84 -5.73
N LYS A 105 38.34 -2.29 -6.80
CA LYS A 105 37.74 -2.27 -8.14
C LYS A 105 37.56 -3.67 -8.75
N ARG A 106 38.48 -4.61 -8.45
CA ARG A 106 38.36 -6.01 -8.92
C ARG A 106 37.11 -6.70 -8.37
N ALA A 107 36.80 -6.49 -7.07
CA ALA A 107 35.59 -7.03 -6.45
C ALA A 107 34.32 -6.41 -7.06
N GLU A 108 34.36 -5.12 -7.41
CA GLU A 108 33.28 -4.43 -8.11
C GLU A 108 33.01 -5.06 -9.49
N GLU A 109 34.02 -5.17 -10.34
CA GLU A 109 33.93 -5.75 -11.68
C GLU A 109 33.43 -7.21 -11.68
N GLN A 110 33.92 -8.03 -10.73
CA GLN A 110 33.49 -9.43 -10.59
C GLN A 110 32.02 -9.51 -10.09
N SER A 111 31.66 -8.64 -9.16
CA SER A 111 30.31 -8.61 -8.61
C SER A 111 29.29 -8.13 -9.63
N GLU A 112 29.59 -7.11 -10.43
CA GLU A 112 28.70 -6.59 -11.46
C GLU A 112 28.29 -7.67 -12.47
N GLN A 113 29.22 -8.51 -12.91
CA GLN A 113 28.92 -9.61 -13.82
C GLN A 113 27.98 -10.65 -13.22
N LEU A 114 28.19 -11.03 -11.96
CA LEU A 114 27.39 -12.06 -11.28
C LEU A 114 26.04 -11.55 -10.81
N LEU A 115 25.93 -10.25 -10.51
CA LEU A 115 24.69 -9.63 -10.02
C LEU A 115 23.85 -9.01 -11.15
N LEU A 116 24.30 -9.04 -12.40
CA LEU A 116 23.65 -8.37 -13.54
C LEU A 116 22.17 -8.75 -13.71
N GLY A 117 21.77 -9.98 -13.31
CA GLY A 117 20.39 -10.47 -13.37
C GLY A 117 19.62 -10.34 -12.04
N LEU A 118 20.24 -9.84 -10.97
CA LEU A 118 19.68 -9.87 -9.62
C LEU A 118 19.07 -8.52 -9.23
N ASP A 119 17.83 -8.28 -9.66
CA ASP A 119 17.09 -7.09 -9.22
C ASP A 119 16.51 -7.29 -7.81
N THR A 120 17.32 -6.96 -6.79
CA THR A 120 16.93 -7.05 -5.37
C THR A 120 15.74 -6.15 -5.04
N ARG A 121 15.62 -4.98 -5.69
CA ARG A 121 14.52 -4.05 -5.43
C ARG A 121 13.21 -4.62 -5.94
N ALA A 122 13.16 -5.09 -7.18
CA ALA A 122 11.96 -5.72 -7.74
C ALA A 122 11.57 -6.99 -6.98
N TYR A 123 12.55 -7.78 -6.53
CA TYR A 123 12.31 -8.95 -5.69
C TYR A 123 11.64 -8.56 -4.36
N ILE A 124 12.20 -7.58 -3.64
CA ILE A 124 11.64 -7.10 -2.36
C ILE A 124 10.25 -6.51 -2.56
N GLU A 125 10.00 -5.77 -3.63
CA GLU A 125 8.67 -5.26 -3.94
C GLU A 125 7.67 -6.40 -4.17
N LYS A 126 8.01 -7.37 -5.01
CA LYS A 126 7.15 -8.50 -5.34
C LYS A 126 6.78 -9.33 -4.11
N VAL A 127 7.77 -9.71 -3.31
CA VAL A 127 7.56 -10.53 -2.11
C VAL A 127 6.95 -9.68 -0.99
N GLY A 128 7.37 -8.42 -0.85
CA GLY A 128 6.92 -7.49 0.18
C GLY A 128 5.44 -7.17 0.09
N ARG A 129 4.90 -7.00 -1.12
CA ARG A 129 3.46 -6.82 -1.31
C ARG A 129 2.66 -7.96 -0.69
N LYS A 130 3.10 -9.22 -0.87
CA LYS A 130 2.48 -10.39 -0.24
C LYS A 130 2.74 -10.46 1.27
N ALA A 131 3.99 -10.21 1.69
CA ALA A 131 4.39 -10.28 3.09
C ALA A 131 3.62 -9.26 3.94
N PHE A 132 3.44 -8.05 3.46
CA PHE A 132 2.67 -7.01 4.15
C PHE A 132 1.16 -7.24 4.10
N LYS A 133 0.66 -7.94 3.08
CA LYS A 133 -0.75 -8.28 2.94
C LYS A 133 -1.15 -9.41 3.90
N CYS A 134 -0.61 -10.62 3.69
CA CYS A 134 -1.07 -11.81 4.41
C CYS A 134 0.00 -12.88 4.69
N LYS A 135 1.26 -12.67 4.25
CA LYS A 135 2.35 -13.65 4.39
C LYS A 135 3.56 -13.12 5.17
N PRO A 136 3.36 -12.52 6.37
CA PRO A 136 4.44 -11.88 7.11
C PRO A 136 5.55 -12.84 7.58
N GLN A 137 5.27 -14.14 7.66
CA GLN A 137 6.24 -15.17 8.01
C GLN A 137 6.99 -15.75 6.82
N SER A 138 6.93 -15.13 5.65
CA SER A 138 7.78 -15.52 4.52
C SER A 138 9.26 -15.43 4.90
N ILE A 139 10.02 -16.45 4.54
CA ILE A 139 11.45 -16.52 4.77
C ILE A 139 12.14 -16.36 3.40
N VAL A 140 13.20 -15.59 3.36
CA VAL A 140 14.05 -15.45 2.18
C VAL A 140 15.34 -16.20 2.43
N VAL A 141 15.72 -17.04 1.48
CA VAL A 141 16.99 -17.76 1.43
C VAL A 141 17.80 -17.25 0.26
N VAL A 142 19.08 -16.98 0.47
CA VAL A 142 20.03 -16.65 -0.60
C VAL A 142 20.82 -17.90 -0.95
N ASP A 143 20.80 -18.28 -2.20
CA ASP A 143 21.53 -19.44 -2.72
C ASP A 143 22.26 -19.08 -4.01
N LYS A 144 23.07 -19.98 -4.56
CA LYS A 144 23.73 -19.84 -5.85
C LYS A 144 23.51 -21.08 -6.71
N ASP A 145 23.43 -20.87 -8.00
CA ASP A 145 23.35 -21.94 -8.98
C ASP A 145 24.72 -22.62 -9.21
N GLU A 146 24.74 -23.62 -10.07
CA GLU A 146 25.96 -24.36 -10.44
C GLU A 146 27.02 -23.47 -11.10
N SER A 147 26.61 -22.34 -11.69
CA SER A 147 27.50 -21.35 -12.31
C SER A 147 28.05 -20.33 -11.29
N GLY A 148 27.61 -20.42 -10.02
CA GLY A 148 27.98 -19.49 -8.94
C GLY A 148 27.16 -18.19 -8.93
N VAL A 149 26.12 -18.08 -9.77
CA VAL A 149 25.24 -16.90 -9.82
C VAL A 149 24.25 -16.95 -8.65
N PRO A 150 24.23 -15.92 -7.79
CA PRO A 150 23.32 -15.89 -6.64
C PRO A 150 21.87 -15.65 -7.07
N TYR A 151 20.94 -16.23 -6.32
CA TYR A 151 19.50 -16.03 -6.48
C TYR A 151 18.77 -16.05 -5.15
N TYR A 152 17.53 -15.58 -5.14
CA TYR A 152 16.70 -15.52 -3.94
C TYR A 152 15.55 -16.52 -4.02
N VAL A 153 15.36 -17.28 -2.93
CA VAL A 153 14.24 -18.22 -2.76
C VAL A 153 13.31 -17.69 -1.68
N THR A 154 12.02 -17.64 -1.97
CA THR A 154 10.99 -17.34 -0.96
C THR A 154 10.39 -18.65 -0.44
N VAL A 155 10.49 -18.86 0.85
CA VAL A 155 9.90 -20.00 1.55
C VAL A 155 8.66 -19.53 2.29
N GLU A 156 7.49 -19.98 1.83
CA GLU A 156 6.21 -19.76 2.52
C GLU A 156 5.98 -20.85 3.57
N LEU A 157 5.08 -20.62 4.53
CA LEU A 157 4.85 -21.52 5.66
C LEU A 157 4.33 -22.92 5.27
N ASP A 158 3.63 -23.04 4.16
CA ASP A 158 3.17 -24.33 3.63
C ASP A 158 4.33 -25.26 3.30
N LYS A 159 5.44 -24.69 2.80
CA LYS A 159 6.68 -25.41 2.48
C LYS A 159 7.61 -25.59 3.69
N LEU A 160 7.46 -24.79 4.73
CA LEU A 160 8.33 -24.83 5.91
C LEU A 160 8.06 -26.08 6.74
N ILE A 161 9.11 -26.87 6.99
CA ILE A 161 9.06 -28.09 7.83
C ILE A 161 9.50 -27.75 9.24
N SER A 162 10.72 -27.22 9.40
CA SER A 162 11.30 -26.91 10.70
C SER A 162 12.32 -25.79 10.59
N TYR A 163 12.55 -25.08 11.68
CA TYR A 163 13.59 -24.09 11.80
C TYR A 163 14.04 -23.96 13.24
N LYS A 164 15.20 -23.36 13.44
CA LYS A 164 15.69 -22.97 14.76
C LYS A 164 16.36 -21.60 14.65
N LEU A 165 16.03 -20.71 15.57
CA LEU A 165 16.71 -19.43 15.71
C LEU A 165 17.93 -19.54 16.61
N THR A 166 18.91 -18.68 16.42
CA THR A 166 20.06 -18.52 17.30
C THR A 166 19.62 -17.93 18.66
N HIS A 167 20.52 -17.88 19.63
CA HIS A 167 20.21 -17.29 20.95
C HIS A 167 19.71 -15.84 20.88
N CYS A 168 20.17 -15.06 19.89
CA CYS A 168 19.67 -13.69 19.67
C CYS A 168 18.29 -13.64 19.00
N LYS A 169 17.69 -14.78 18.66
CA LYS A 169 16.35 -14.89 18.02
C LYS A 169 16.14 -14.09 16.73
N GLU A 170 17.19 -13.50 16.18
CA GLU A 170 17.14 -12.72 14.94
C GLU A 170 17.61 -13.48 13.72
N LYS A 171 18.49 -14.47 13.93
CA LYS A 171 19.13 -15.26 12.86
C LYS A 171 18.70 -16.71 12.95
N PHE A 172 18.62 -17.36 11.80
CA PHE A 172 18.42 -18.79 11.75
C PHE A 172 19.71 -19.53 12.11
N ALA A 173 19.60 -20.56 12.95
CA ALA A 173 20.64 -21.54 13.14
C ALA A 173 20.55 -22.63 12.07
N TYR A 174 19.31 -23.00 11.69
CA TYR A 174 19.03 -23.81 10.52
C TYR A 174 17.60 -23.57 10.03
N ILE A 175 17.34 -23.92 8.76
CA ILE A 175 16.02 -23.97 8.14
C ILE A 175 15.87 -25.22 7.30
N ILE A 176 14.67 -25.82 7.34
CA ILE A 176 14.28 -27.01 6.59
C ILE A 176 12.97 -26.74 5.88
N PHE A 177 12.93 -26.91 4.57
CA PHE A 177 11.73 -26.69 3.80
C PHE A 177 11.62 -27.61 2.60
N HIS A 178 10.40 -27.82 2.15
CA HIS A 178 10.10 -28.59 0.95
C HIS A 178 10.59 -27.82 -0.29
N HIS A 179 11.49 -28.44 -1.06
CA HIS A 179 12.11 -27.83 -2.23
C HIS A 179 11.34 -28.14 -3.51
N SER A 180 11.16 -29.44 -3.83
CA SER A 180 10.47 -29.88 -5.03
C SER A 180 9.96 -31.32 -4.91
N ASP A 181 8.97 -31.65 -5.72
CA ASP A 181 8.52 -33.01 -5.98
C ASP A 181 8.99 -33.44 -7.35
N GLY A 182 9.21 -34.74 -7.54
CA GLY A 182 9.57 -35.32 -8.83
C GLY A 182 9.10 -36.75 -8.97
N ILE A 183 9.18 -37.24 -10.19
CA ILE A 183 8.90 -38.65 -10.54
C ILE A 183 10.02 -39.05 -11.48
N ASP A 184 10.68 -40.17 -11.17
CA ASP A 184 11.68 -40.81 -12.03
C ASP A 184 11.33 -42.30 -12.26
N GLU A 185 12.24 -43.05 -12.85
CA GLU A 185 12.08 -44.49 -13.13
C GLU A 185 11.87 -45.31 -11.85
N MET A 186 12.32 -44.84 -10.70
CA MET A 186 12.17 -45.49 -9.39
C MET A 186 10.93 -45.04 -8.63
N GLY A 187 10.09 -44.14 -9.17
CA GLY A 187 8.86 -43.69 -8.56
C GLY A 187 8.85 -42.23 -8.13
N LYS A 188 7.90 -41.89 -7.25
CA LYS A 188 7.76 -40.50 -6.73
C LYS A 188 8.80 -40.21 -5.65
N PHE A 189 9.39 -39.03 -5.71
CA PHE A 189 10.27 -38.55 -4.66
C PHE A 189 9.96 -37.08 -4.28
N LYS A 190 10.36 -36.73 -3.06
CA LYS A 190 10.30 -35.33 -2.56
C LYS A 190 11.73 -34.89 -2.22
N LYS A 191 12.09 -33.68 -2.62
CA LYS A 191 13.36 -33.06 -2.21
C LYS A 191 13.10 -32.02 -1.12
N ILE A 192 13.88 -32.10 -0.07
CA ILE A 192 13.84 -31.19 1.08
C ILE A 192 15.18 -30.49 1.15
N ALA A 193 15.14 -29.16 1.21
CA ALA A 193 16.32 -28.34 1.38
C ALA A 193 16.57 -28.10 2.88
N PHE A 194 17.82 -28.21 3.27
CA PHE A 194 18.33 -27.92 4.60
C PHE A 194 19.51 -26.95 4.50
N TYR A 195 19.45 -25.85 5.24
CA TYR A 195 20.55 -24.90 5.37
C TYR A 195 20.89 -24.71 6.84
N ASP A 196 22.18 -24.75 7.16
CA ASP A 196 22.72 -24.37 8.46
C ASP A 196 23.77 -23.23 8.32
N ASP A 197 24.69 -23.12 9.27
CA ASP A 197 25.75 -22.10 9.25
C ASP A 197 26.93 -22.45 8.31
N GLU A 198 27.03 -23.68 7.82
CA GLU A 198 28.14 -24.15 7.00
C GLU A 198 27.68 -24.78 5.67
N PHE A 199 26.60 -25.56 5.70
CA PHE A 199 26.22 -26.44 4.60
C PHE A 199 24.81 -26.16 4.06
N TYR A 200 24.69 -26.36 2.75
CA TYR A 200 23.45 -26.64 2.06
C TYR A 200 23.37 -28.15 1.82
N ARG A 201 22.24 -28.76 2.18
CA ARG A 201 21.97 -30.18 1.95
C ARG A 201 20.64 -30.37 1.27
N VAL A 202 20.59 -31.29 0.28
CA VAL A 202 19.35 -31.77 -0.30
C VAL A 202 19.10 -33.18 0.19
N ILE A 203 17.93 -33.37 0.78
CA ILE A 203 17.49 -34.65 1.32
C ILE A 203 16.37 -35.16 0.41
N GLU A 204 16.56 -36.34 -0.16
CA GLU A 204 15.53 -37.01 -0.93
C GLU A 204 14.72 -37.92 -0.01
N VAL A 205 13.40 -37.85 -0.13
CA VAL A 205 12.46 -38.72 0.58
C VAL A 205 11.74 -39.58 -0.45
N ARG A 206 11.96 -40.89 -0.34
CA ARG A 206 11.39 -41.88 -1.24
C ARG A 206 10.84 -43.03 -0.42
N ASP A 207 9.55 -43.35 -0.56
CA ASP A 207 8.86 -44.41 0.18
C ASP A 207 9.08 -44.34 1.69
N GLY A 208 9.18 -43.14 2.24
CA GLY A 208 9.45 -42.88 3.66
C GLY A 208 10.91 -42.99 4.08
N ALA A 209 11.80 -43.45 3.20
CA ALA A 209 13.25 -43.40 3.43
C ALA A 209 13.80 -42.01 3.13
N HIS A 210 14.74 -41.53 3.97
CA HIS A 210 15.37 -40.24 3.87
C HIS A 210 16.87 -40.43 3.60
N SER A 211 17.40 -39.84 2.53
CA SER A 211 18.83 -39.88 2.18
C SER A 211 19.33 -38.49 1.78
N ILE A 212 20.53 -38.15 2.17
CA ILE A 212 21.21 -36.94 1.70
C ILE A 212 21.78 -37.22 0.31
N VAL A 213 21.29 -36.52 -0.70
CA VAL A 213 21.70 -36.68 -2.10
C VAL A 213 22.67 -35.60 -2.56
N LEU A 214 22.73 -34.48 -1.85
CA LEU A 214 23.66 -33.38 -2.11
C LEU A 214 24.09 -32.76 -0.77
N GLU A 215 25.37 -32.51 -0.62
CA GLU A 215 25.93 -31.69 0.47
C GLU A 215 26.97 -30.75 -0.15
N SER A 216 26.82 -29.45 0.06
CA SER A 216 27.71 -28.42 -0.46
C SER A 216 27.98 -27.34 0.60
N PRO A 217 29.25 -27.01 0.88
CA PRO A 217 29.60 -25.91 1.78
C PRO A 217 29.32 -24.57 1.10
N HIS A 218 28.69 -23.65 1.83
CA HIS A 218 28.45 -22.29 1.33
C HIS A 218 29.43 -21.24 1.92
N ASN A 219 30.24 -21.58 2.90
CA ASN A 219 31.32 -20.77 3.49
C ASN A 219 30.89 -19.38 4.04
N LEU A 220 29.62 -19.18 4.36
CA LEU A 220 29.13 -17.89 4.88
C LEU A 220 29.39 -17.70 6.38
N GLY A 221 29.50 -18.81 7.15
CA GLY A 221 29.61 -18.80 8.59
C GLY A 221 28.29 -18.42 9.32
N TYR A 222 27.18 -18.40 8.60
CA TYR A 222 25.81 -18.23 9.11
C TYR A 222 24.80 -18.80 8.12
N CYS A 223 23.63 -19.22 8.63
CA CYS A 223 22.55 -19.71 7.77
C CYS A 223 22.06 -18.61 6.81
N PRO A 224 22.05 -18.84 5.49
CA PRO A 224 21.68 -17.84 4.48
C PRO A 224 20.15 -17.62 4.40
N ALA A 225 19.45 -17.69 5.52
CA ALA A 225 18.02 -17.50 5.64
C ALA A 225 17.68 -16.34 6.57
N ARG A 226 16.62 -15.59 6.23
CA ARG A 226 16.10 -14.50 7.03
C ARG A 226 14.59 -14.35 6.86
N TRP A 227 13.89 -13.96 7.94
CA TRP A 227 12.51 -13.51 7.84
C TRP A 227 12.43 -12.31 6.92
N PHE A 228 11.45 -12.28 6.00
CA PHE A 228 11.17 -11.09 5.21
C PHE A 228 10.82 -9.92 6.13
N VAL A 229 9.90 -10.15 7.07
CA VAL A 229 9.58 -9.20 8.14
C VAL A 229 10.33 -9.63 9.40
N ASP A 230 11.41 -8.95 9.72
CA ASP A 230 12.23 -9.25 10.91
C ASP A 230 11.61 -8.78 12.23
N THR A 231 10.61 -7.90 12.17
CA THR A 231 9.93 -7.33 13.33
C THR A 231 8.89 -8.30 13.88
N PRO A 232 8.97 -8.70 15.18
CA PRO A 232 7.94 -9.53 15.81
C PRO A 232 6.61 -8.76 15.94
N LEU A 233 5.51 -9.52 16.05
CA LEU A 233 4.17 -8.93 16.20
C LEU A 233 4.06 -8.10 17.49
N ASN A 234 4.56 -8.63 18.59
CA ASN A 234 4.65 -7.94 19.86
C ASN A 234 5.90 -8.40 20.63
N SER A 235 6.23 -7.73 21.74
CA SER A 235 7.44 -8.02 22.52
C SER A 235 7.45 -9.40 23.21
N LYS A 236 6.29 -10.05 23.33
CA LYS A 236 6.13 -11.36 23.99
C LYS A 236 5.99 -12.50 22.97
N ASP A 237 5.60 -12.19 21.73
CA ASP A 237 5.35 -13.17 20.67
C ASP A 237 6.53 -13.19 19.69
N ASP A 238 7.48 -14.06 19.94
CA ASP A 238 8.67 -14.22 19.09
C ASP A 238 8.37 -14.99 17.77
N VAL A 239 7.20 -15.65 17.69
CA VAL A 239 6.85 -16.55 16.60
C VAL A 239 6.17 -15.79 15.46
N LYS A 240 5.18 -14.93 15.78
CA LYS A 240 4.44 -14.18 14.76
C LYS A 240 5.16 -12.90 14.37
N ARG A 241 5.15 -12.60 13.07
CA ARG A 241 5.75 -11.40 12.51
C ARG A 241 4.72 -10.32 12.25
N TYR A 242 5.16 -9.09 12.30
CA TYR A 242 4.32 -7.92 12.09
C TYR A 242 3.75 -7.90 10.66
N ALA A 243 2.44 -7.67 10.55
CA ALA A 243 1.79 -7.25 9.30
C ALA A 243 1.02 -5.95 9.59
N PRO A 244 0.87 -5.03 8.62
CA PRO A 244 0.14 -3.78 8.84
C PRO A 244 -1.28 -3.98 9.39
N LEU A 245 -2.01 -4.96 8.88
CA LEU A 245 -3.39 -5.27 9.30
C LEU A 245 -3.48 -5.98 10.66
N SER A 246 -2.37 -6.46 11.22
CA SER A 246 -2.38 -7.27 12.44
C SER A 246 -3.00 -6.57 13.66
N ALA A 247 -2.80 -5.26 13.78
CA ALA A 247 -3.33 -4.47 14.89
C ALA A 247 -4.85 -4.29 14.86
N VAL A 248 -5.45 -4.45 13.70
CA VAL A 248 -6.88 -4.16 13.45
C VAL A 248 -7.69 -5.39 13.05
N LEU A 249 -7.11 -6.60 13.07
CA LEU A 249 -7.79 -7.85 12.68
C LEU A 249 -9.12 -8.06 13.43
N GLY A 250 -9.17 -7.76 14.74
CA GLY A 250 -10.40 -7.84 15.52
C GLY A 250 -11.47 -6.89 15.01
N SER A 251 -11.09 -5.62 14.82
CA SER A 251 -12.01 -4.59 14.30
C SER A 251 -12.47 -4.86 12.87
N MET A 252 -11.63 -5.46 12.03
CA MET A 252 -12.01 -5.90 10.69
C MET A 252 -13.03 -7.04 10.72
N SER A 253 -12.84 -8.01 11.62
CA SER A 253 -13.79 -9.10 11.82
C SER A 253 -15.14 -8.56 12.31
N GLU A 254 -15.15 -7.64 13.29
CA GLU A 254 -16.36 -6.97 13.76
C GLU A 254 -17.03 -6.17 12.64
N TRP A 255 -16.28 -5.39 11.88
CA TRP A 255 -16.80 -4.63 10.74
C TRP A 255 -17.53 -5.53 9.75
N GLN A 256 -16.91 -6.65 9.38
CA GLN A 256 -17.48 -7.61 8.43
C GLN A 256 -18.77 -8.26 8.97
N GLN A 257 -18.83 -8.56 10.27
CA GLN A 257 -20.05 -9.10 10.90
C GLN A 257 -21.17 -8.07 10.88
N PHE A 258 -20.87 -6.84 11.29
CA PHE A 258 -21.87 -5.75 11.28
C PHE A 258 -22.32 -5.38 9.88
N HIS A 259 -21.44 -5.46 8.88
CA HIS A 259 -21.81 -5.29 7.48
C HIS A 259 -22.86 -6.34 7.04
N ALA A 260 -22.68 -7.60 7.41
CA ALA A 260 -23.66 -8.63 7.12
C ALA A 260 -25.00 -8.41 7.88
N TYR A 261 -24.95 -7.92 9.12
CA TYR A 261 -26.16 -7.59 9.88
C TYR A 261 -26.89 -6.38 9.29
N SER A 262 -26.19 -5.34 8.89
CA SER A 262 -26.78 -4.16 8.24
C SER A 262 -27.43 -4.56 6.91
N TYR A 263 -26.76 -5.35 6.10
CA TYR A 263 -27.31 -5.85 4.84
C TYR A 263 -28.55 -6.70 5.05
N TYR A 264 -28.56 -7.55 6.09
CA TYR A 264 -29.76 -8.28 6.50
C TYR A 264 -30.89 -7.35 6.94
N ALA A 265 -30.58 -6.30 7.70
CA ALA A 265 -31.57 -5.31 8.18
C ALA A 265 -32.14 -4.44 7.04
N GLU A 266 -31.32 -4.07 6.06
CA GLU A 266 -31.73 -3.33 4.85
C GLU A 266 -32.79 -4.09 4.06
N HIS A 267 -32.67 -5.42 3.95
CA HIS A 267 -33.68 -6.25 3.30
C HIS A 267 -35.05 -6.15 3.95
N TYR A 268 -35.10 -6.03 5.30
CA TYR A 268 -36.36 -5.79 5.99
C TYR A 268 -36.87 -4.35 5.83
N GLY A 269 -35.98 -3.39 5.60
CA GLY A 269 -36.35 -2.01 5.28
C GLY A 269 -37.00 -1.90 3.91
N VAL A 270 -36.45 -2.60 2.93
CA VAL A 270 -36.97 -2.66 1.55
C VAL A 270 -38.24 -3.51 1.46
N PHE A 271 -38.30 -4.61 2.21
CA PHE A 271 -39.44 -5.54 2.27
C PHE A 271 -40.02 -5.53 3.68
N PRO A 272 -40.89 -4.55 4.02
CA PRO A 272 -41.46 -4.44 5.36
C PRO A 272 -42.29 -5.67 5.70
N VAL A 273 -42.32 -5.99 7.00
CA VAL A 273 -43.20 -7.02 7.52
C VAL A 273 -44.66 -6.53 7.41
N VAL A 274 -45.49 -7.37 6.86
CA VAL A 274 -46.93 -7.09 6.73
C VAL A 274 -47.65 -7.72 7.89
N GLU A 275 -48.36 -6.90 8.68
CA GLU A 275 -49.27 -7.34 9.70
C GLU A 275 -50.68 -7.28 9.11
N TYR A 276 -51.39 -8.41 9.14
CA TYR A 276 -52.75 -8.47 8.59
C TYR A 276 -53.66 -9.34 9.43
N ALA A 277 -54.92 -8.96 9.51
CA ALA A 277 -55.97 -9.80 10.09
C ALA A 277 -56.36 -10.85 9.04
N ALA A 278 -56.14 -12.12 9.36
CA ALA A 278 -56.56 -13.20 8.47
C ALA A 278 -57.95 -13.67 8.82
N ALA A 279 -58.71 -14.04 7.80
CA ALA A 279 -59.94 -14.77 8.00
C ALA A 279 -59.72 -16.04 8.84
N VAL A 280 -60.65 -16.36 9.68
CA VAL A 280 -60.65 -17.62 10.45
C VAL A 280 -60.61 -18.76 9.43
N CYS A 281 -59.80 -19.78 9.70
CA CYS A 281 -59.80 -20.95 8.87
C CYS A 281 -61.18 -21.64 8.95
N GLU A 282 -61.87 -21.70 7.83
CA GLU A 282 -63.22 -22.29 7.74
C GLU A 282 -63.20 -23.83 7.62
N ASP A 283 -62.00 -24.41 7.61
CA ASP A 283 -61.85 -25.86 7.55
C ASP A 283 -62.15 -26.47 8.91
N GLU A 284 -63.26 -27.16 9.01
CA GLU A 284 -63.78 -27.79 10.25
C GLU A 284 -62.81 -28.79 10.87
N PHE A 285 -61.91 -29.35 10.06
CA PHE A 285 -60.93 -30.35 10.50
C PHE A 285 -59.55 -29.74 10.80
N CYS A 286 -59.40 -28.42 10.69
CA CYS A 286 -58.15 -27.75 10.94
C CYS A 286 -57.99 -27.38 12.43
N VAL A 287 -57.04 -27.99 13.10
CA VAL A 287 -56.63 -27.64 14.46
C VAL A 287 -55.18 -27.16 14.45
N ASN A 288 -54.97 -25.91 14.74
CA ASN A 288 -53.65 -25.28 14.78
C ASN A 288 -52.79 -25.43 13.51
N GLY A 289 -53.43 -25.37 12.33
CA GLY A 289 -52.75 -25.51 11.04
C GLY A 289 -52.50 -26.94 10.59
N LEU A 290 -53.05 -27.93 11.28
CA LEU A 290 -53.04 -29.32 10.88
C LEU A 290 -54.49 -29.80 10.62
N VAL A 291 -54.66 -30.49 9.53
CA VAL A 291 -55.97 -31.09 9.12
C VAL A 291 -55.86 -32.59 9.28
N SER A 292 -56.82 -33.14 10.02
CA SER A 292 -57.03 -34.59 10.15
C SER A 292 -58.47 -34.91 9.77
N VAL A 293 -58.64 -35.57 8.63
CA VAL A 293 -59.99 -35.92 8.13
C VAL A 293 -60.39 -37.30 8.65
N PRO A 294 -61.61 -37.49 9.11
CA PRO A 294 -62.11 -38.84 9.51
C PRO A 294 -62.13 -39.75 8.27
N MET A 295 -61.60 -40.92 8.42
CA MET A 295 -61.65 -41.98 7.40
C MET A 295 -62.89 -42.82 7.54
N GLU A 296 -63.26 -43.57 6.50
CA GLU A 296 -64.42 -44.47 6.49
C GLU A 296 -64.39 -45.54 7.60
N ASN A 297 -63.23 -45.84 8.13
CA ASN A 297 -63.02 -46.78 9.21
C ASN A 297 -63.24 -46.17 10.63
N GLY A 298 -63.57 -44.88 10.70
CA GLY A 298 -63.77 -44.14 11.97
C GLY A 298 -62.48 -43.64 12.61
N GLU A 299 -61.29 -43.89 12.00
CA GLU A 299 -60.02 -43.33 12.47
C GLU A 299 -59.76 -41.99 11.83
N MET A 300 -58.97 -41.12 12.51
CA MET A 300 -58.51 -39.86 11.94
C MET A 300 -57.30 -40.07 11.05
N SER A 301 -57.27 -39.41 9.89
CA SER A 301 -56.10 -39.41 9.01
C SER A 301 -54.86 -38.87 9.73
N THR A 302 -53.66 -39.26 9.31
CA THR A 302 -52.42 -38.61 9.78
C THR A 302 -52.52 -37.11 9.54
N PRO A 303 -52.22 -36.29 10.58
CA PRO A 303 -52.30 -34.85 10.47
C PRO A 303 -51.43 -34.34 9.30
N THR A 304 -52.05 -33.63 8.39
CA THR A 304 -51.36 -32.95 7.26
C THR A 304 -51.47 -31.46 7.44
N SER A 305 -50.53 -30.69 6.90
CA SER A 305 -50.56 -29.24 6.98
C SER A 305 -51.78 -28.69 6.23
N CYS A 306 -52.57 -27.87 6.91
CA CYS A 306 -53.75 -27.17 6.33
C CYS A 306 -53.25 -26.25 5.18
N SER A 307 -53.82 -26.44 3.99
CA SER A 307 -53.45 -25.62 2.80
C SER A 307 -53.75 -24.15 3.02
N THR A 308 -54.88 -23.82 3.67
CA THR A 308 -55.28 -22.43 3.98
C THR A 308 -54.37 -21.80 5.02
N CYS A 309 -53.99 -22.56 6.06
CA CYS A 309 -53.08 -22.05 7.10
C CYS A 309 -51.63 -22.04 6.66
N THR A 310 -51.20 -22.94 5.78
CA THR A 310 -49.83 -23.08 5.30
C THR A 310 -49.52 -22.06 4.21
N ALA A 311 -50.49 -21.68 3.38
CA ALA A 311 -50.39 -20.62 2.39
C ALA A 311 -50.03 -19.26 3.01
N ASN A 312 -50.21 -19.10 4.32
CA ASN A 312 -49.94 -17.87 5.07
C ASN A 312 -48.65 -17.92 5.92
N LYS A 313 -47.80 -18.93 5.70
CA LYS A 313 -46.46 -18.97 6.34
C LYS A 313 -45.46 -18.22 5.49
N PHE A 314 -45.26 -16.96 5.82
CA PHE A 314 -44.19 -16.14 5.27
C PHE A 314 -42.96 -16.23 6.17
N SER A 315 -41.77 -16.47 5.62
CA SER A 315 -40.52 -16.49 6.36
C SER A 315 -39.45 -15.73 5.61
N GLY A 316 -38.83 -14.73 6.23
CA GLY A 316 -37.78 -13.89 5.66
C GLY A 316 -38.18 -12.43 5.50
N ALA A 317 -37.40 -11.66 4.77
CA ALA A 317 -37.73 -10.30 4.40
C ALA A 317 -39.06 -10.30 3.60
N GLY A 318 -39.96 -9.40 3.94
CA GLY A 318 -41.33 -9.44 3.39
C GLY A 318 -42.27 -10.45 4.08
N THR A 319 -41.92 -10.93 5.25
CA THR A 319 -42.83 -11.81 6.04
C THR A 319 -44.12 -11.11 6.44
N ALA A 320 -45.20 -11.90 6.55
CA ALA A 320 -46.47 -11.41 7.07
C ALA A 320 -46.76 -12.05 8.42
N ILE A 321 -47.21 -11.23 9.37
CA ILE A 321 -47.67 -11.66 10.68
C ILE A 321 -49.20 -11.72 10.65
N LYS A 322 -49.71 -12.93 10.87
CA LYS A 322 -51.14 -13.16 11.00
C LYS A 322 -51.61 -12.78 12.41
N ILE A 323 -52.49 -11.84 12.50
CA ILE A 323 -53.20 -11.51 13.76
C ILE A 323 -54.53 -12.24 13.72
N ASN A 324 -54.80 -13.07 14.73
CA ASN A 324 -56.14 -13.61 14.96
C ASN A 324 -56.93 -12.55 15.70
N PRO A 325 -58.03 -12.00 15.13
CA PRO A 325 -58.88 -11.12 15.88
C PRO A 325 -59.40 -11.87 17.12
N LYS A 326 -59.17 -11.31 18.29
CA LYS A 326 -59.84 -11.83 19.48
C LYS A 326 -61.34 -11.62 19.28
N ILE A 327 -62.09 -12.71 19.27
CA ILE A 327 -63.53 -12.70 19.28
C ILE A 327 -63.93 -12.42 20.74
N ASP A 328 -63.72 -11.20 21.19
CA ASP A 328 -64.39 -10.65 22.35
C ASP A 328 -65.49 -9.73 21.83
N ASN A 329 -66.65 -9.89 22.42
CA ASN A 329 -67.97 -9.38 22.04
C ASN A 329 -68.15 -7.87 21.90
N ASP A 330 -67.13 -7.09 21.59
CA ASP A 330 -67.22 -5.66 21.36
C ASP A 330 -66.65 -5.26 19.99
N GLU A 331 -67.53 -4.92 19.15
CA GLU A 331 -67.63 -3.98 17.99
C GLU A 331 -66.37 -3.50 17.26
N ASN A 332 -65.25 -4.09 17.35
CA ASN A 332 -64.10 -3.77 16.47
C ASN A 332 -64.04 -4.75 15.30
N ASP A 333 -64.70 -4.40 14.22
CA ASP A 333 -64.51 -5.05 12.92
C ASP A 333 -63.05 -4.90 12.48
N VAL A 334 -62.25 -5.95 12.69
CA VAL A 334 -60.84 -6.04 12.28
C VAL A 334 -60.75 -6.54 10.85
N SER A 335 -61.89 -6.72 10.16
CA SER A 335 -61.91 -7.07 8.75
C SER A 335 -61.29 -5.95 7.93
N GLY A 336 -60.15 -6.25 7.28
CA GLY A 336 -59.38 -5.26 6.50
C GLY A 336 -58.19 -4.61 7.21
N TYR A 337 -57.86 -5.01 8.45
CA TYR A 337 -56.66 -4.53 9.11
C TYR A 337 -55.41 -4.99 8.33
N PHE A 338 -54.67 -4.01 7.85
CA PHE A 338 -53.43 -4.23 7.11
C PHE A 338 -52.43 -3.14 7.50
N ARG A 339 -51.26 -3.53 7.97
CA ARG A 339 -50.21 -2.61 8.41
C ARG A 339 -48.84 -3.05 7.94
N PHE A 340 -48.10 -2.13 7.39
CA PHE A 340 -46.67 -2.32 7.12
C PHE A 340 -45.87 -1.96 8.40
N ILE A 341 -45.02 -2.89 8.83
CA ILE A 341 -44.08 -2.67 9.90
C ILE A 341 -42.70 -2.58 9.28
N SER A 342 -42.16 -1.38 9.19
CA SER A 342 -40.79 -1.13 8.77
C SER A 342 -39.89 -0.91 10.00
N PRO A 343 -38.61 -1.31 9.94
CA PRO A 343 -37.64 -0.92 10.97
C PRO A 343 -37.59 0.62 11.07
N PRO A 344 -37.37 1.17 12.27
CA PRO A 344 -37.20 2.61 12.44
C PRO A 344 -35.96 3.07 11.63
N THR A 345 -36.11 4.06 10.75
CA THR A 345 -35.01 4.60 9.92
C THR A 345 -33.85 5.12 10.75
N ALA A 346 -34.12 5.67 11.92
CA ALA A 346 -33.09 6.10 12.87
C ALA A 346 -32.13 4.98 13.31
N ASN A 347 -32.60 3.73 13.38
CA ASN A 347 -31.72 2.60 13.71
C ASN A 347 -30.79 2.26 12.54
N LEU A 348 -31.27 2.35 11.30
CA LEU A 348 -30.45 2.12 10.12
C LEU A 348 -29.39 3.20 9.94
N GLU A 349 -29.75 4.47 10.15
CA GLU A 349 -28.81 5.59 10.15
C GLU A 349 -27.74 5.47 11.25
N PHE A 350 -28.14 5.04 12.45
CA PHE A 350 -27.21 4.77 13.54
C PHE A 350 -26.24 3.66 13.19
N GLU A 351 -26.71 2.53 12.64
CA GLU A 351 -25.85 1.42 12.22
C GLU A 351 -24.87 1.84 11.12
N GLN A 352 -25.32 2.60 10.11
CA GLN A 352 -24.44 3.12 9.07
C GLN A 352 -23.37 4.05 9.65
N THR A 353 -23.76 4.98 10.52
CA THR A 353 -22.80 5.86 11.22
C THR A 353 -21.75 5.06 12.00
N LYS A 354 -22.18 3.98 12.68
CA LYS A 354 -21.26 3.09 13.40
C LYS A 354 -20.33 2.32 12.47
N GLN A 355 -20.84 1.90 11.33
CA GLN A 355 -20.04 1.21 10.32
C GLN A 355 -18.94 2.13 9.78
N ASP A 356 -19.28 3.37 9.43
CA ASP A 356 -18.33 4.40 8.98
C ASP A 356 -17.27 4.71 10.06
N GLN A 357 -17.69 4.81 11.34
CA GLN A 357 -16.75 5.00 12.45
C GLN A 357 -15.77 3.85 12.60
N ARG A 358 -16.22 2.59 12.46
CA ARG A 358 -15.35 1.40 12.50
C ARG A 358 -14.38 1.38 11.33
N GLU A 359 -14.86 1.70 10.13
CA GLU A 359 -14.00 1.79 8.94
C GLU A 359 -12.91 2.83 9.12
N ASN A 360 -13.30 4.04 9.57
CA ASN A 360 -12.32 5.09 9.86
C ASN A 360 -11.32 4.67 10.94
N PHE A 361 -11.77 3.99 12.00
CA PHE A 361 -10.89 3.44 13.04
C PHE A 361 -9.85 2.46 12.44
N ILE A 362 -10.27 1.57 11.55
CA ILE A 362 -9.37 0.62 10.86
C ILE A 362 -8.35 1.38 10.02
N LYS A 363 -8.77 2.35 9.20
CA LYS A 363 -7.89 3.17 8.34
C LYS A 363 -6.89 3.99 9.16
N VAL A 364 -7.35 4.68 10.20
CA VAL A 364 -6.49 5.51 11.07
C VAL A 364 -5.41 4.68 11.76
N ASN A 365 -5.77 3.52 12.30
CA ASN A 365 -4.82 2.69 13.05
C ASN A 365 -3.83 1.92 12.15
N THR A 366 -4.07 1.86 10.84
CA THR A 366 -3.17 1.20 9.88
C THR A 366 -2.32 2.19 9.08
N THR A 367 -2.95 3.22 8.53
CA THR A 367 -2.29 4.18 7.63
C THR A 367 -2.00 5.54 8.26
N GLY A 368 -2.54 5.82 9.45
CA GLY A 368 -2.52 7.16 10.06
C GLY A 368 -3.46 8.16 9.36
N PHE A 369 -4.27 7.72 8.41
CA PHE A 369 -5.14 8.59 7.63
C PHE A 369 -6.55 8.66 8.22
N ASN A 370 -7.08 9.87 8.42
CA ASN A 370 -8.41 10.13 8.94
C ASN A 370 -9.27 10.84 7.88
N ASP A 371 -10.17 10.12 7.24
CA ASP A 371 -11.07 10.66 6.21
C ASP A 371 -12.05 11.72 6.74
N MET A 372 -12.41 11.65 8.02
CA MET A 372 -13.35 12.61 8.62
C MET A 372 -12.75 14.01 8.75
N MET A 373 -11.45 14.12 8.98
CA MET A 373 -10.77 15.41 9.08
C MET A 373 -10.62 16.14 7.74
N ASN A 374 -10.69 15.41 6.62
CA ASN A 374 -10.61 16.03 5.28
C ASN A 374 -11.90 16.75 4.85
N LYS A 375 -13.01 16.52 5.52
CA LYS A 375 -14.33 17.12 5.18
C LYS A 375 -14.54 18.49 5.81
N GLU A 376 -13.77 18.83 6.84
CA GLU A 376 -13.80 20.14 7.49
C GLU A 376 -12.67 21.03 6.95
N ALA A 377 -12.88 22.34 6.89
CA ALA A 377 -11.87 23.30 6.42
C ALA A 377 -10.63 23.24 7.34
N VAL A 378 -9.61 22.52 6.90
CA VAL A 378 -8.40 22.21 7.68
C VAL A 378 -7.34 23.24 7.35
N ASN A 379 -6.68 23.82 8.35
CA ASN A 379 -5.58 24.74 8.13
C ASN A 379 -4.30 23.99 7.70
N ALA A 380 -3.31 24.71 7.17
CA ALA A 380 -2.06 24.14 6.66
C ALA A 380 -1.29 23.30 7.69
N ASP A 381 -1.33 23.67 8.98
CA ASP A 381 -0.65 22.95 10.05
C ASP A 381 -1.31 21.60 10.33
N GLN A 382 -2.63 21.53 10.25
CA GLN A 382 -3.37 20.26 10.38
C GLN A 382 -3.07 19.33 9.20
N VAL A 383 -3.02 19.85 7.96
CA VAL A 383 -2.60 19.06 6.78
C VAL A 383 -1.20 18.52 6.96
N ARG A 384 -0.25 19.33 7.45
CA ARG A 384 1.12 18.90 7.73
C ARG A 384 1.16 17.78 8.77
N SER A 385 0.44 17.94 9.88
CA SER A 385 0.34 16.92 10.92
C SER A 385 -0.23 15.60 10.39
N LEU A 386 -1.29 15.65 9.59
CA LEU A 386 -1.88 14.47 8.95
C LEU A 386 -0.89 13.77 8.01
N MET A 387 -0.12 14.52 7.24
CA MET A 387 0.92 13.96 6.36
C MET A 387 2.04 13.28 7.17
N GLU A 388 2.45 13.86 8.30
CA GLU A 388 3.44 13.24 9.19
C GLU A 388 2.92 11.93 9.81
N ASP A 389 1.65 11.87 10.21
CA ASP A 389 1.05 10.65 10.74
C ASP A 389 0.97 9.54 9.68
N ARG A 390 0.67 9.87 8.43
CA ARG A 390 0.70 8.93 7.29
C ARG A 390 2.10 8.40 6.98
N LYS A 391 3.15 9.18 7.23
CA LYS A 391 4.53 8.74 7.01
C LYS A 391 5.00 7.68 8.01
N LYS A 392 4.50 7.69 9.25
CA LYS A 392 4.95 6.78 10.32
C LYS A 392 4.86 5.29 9.96
N PRO A 393 3.72 4.76 9.46
CA PRO A 393 3.63 3.37 9.01
C PRO A 393 4.59 3.07 7.85
N LEU A 394 4.72 3.98 6.89
CA LEU A 394 5.61 3.83 5.74
C LEU A 394 7.08 3.80 6.16
N LEU A 395 7.51 4.63 7.11
CA LEU A 395 8.86 4.60 7.67
C LEU A 395 9.17 3.25 8.32
N LYS A 396 8.21 2.66 9.03
CA LYS A 396 8.36 1.33 9.62
C LYS A 396 8.58 0.26 8.55
N LEU A 397 7.76 0.28 7.48
CA LEU A 397 7.89 -0.67 6.37
C LEU A 397 9.17 -0.45 5.57
N ALA A 398 9.55 0.81 5.30
CA ALA A 398 10.82 1.15 4.66
C ALA A 398 12.01 0.65 5.48
N GLY A 399 11.94 0.77 6.81
CA GLY A 399 12.94 0.21 7.71
C GLY A 399 13.12 -1.30 7.58
N ILE A 400 12.02 -2.06 7.43
CA ILE A 400 12.06 -3.50 7.17
C ILE A 400 12.72 -3.78 5.82
N CYS A 401 12.27 -3.11 4.75
CA CYS A 401 12.83 -3.26 3.42
C CYS A 401 14.31 -2.89 3.36
N ASN A 402 14.73 -1.79 4.02
CA ASN A 402 16.13 -1.35 4.08
C ASN A 402 17.04 -2.40 4.73
N ARG A 403 16.61 -2.99 5.86
CA ARG A 403 17.39 -4.02 6.55
C ARG A 403 17.49 -5.30 5.73
N LEU A 404 16.40 -5.72 5.12
CA LEU A 404 16.37 -6.91 4.27
C LEU A 404 17.23 -6.70 3.02
N HIS A 405 17.10 -5.58 2.32
CA HIS A 405 17.87 -5.27 1.12
C HIS A 405 19.38 -5.33 1.38
N ARG A 406 19.83 -4.65 2.45
CA ARG A 406 21.24 -4.68 2.84
C ARG A 406 21.73 -6.09 3.12
N TRP A 407 20.93 -6.90 3.80
CA TRP A 407 21.30 -8.27 4.10
C TRP A 407 21.35 -9.16 2.85
N LEU A 408 20.35 -9.04 1.96
CA LEU A 408 20.27 -9.82 0.72
C LEU A 408 21.48 -9.56 -0.19
N VAL A 409 21.76 -8.30 -0.47
CA VAL A 409 22.89 -7.91 -1.33
C VAL A 409 24.23 -8.32 -0.69
N LYS A 410 24.40 -8.05 0.61
CA LYS A 410 25.63 -8.47 1.31
C LYS A 410 25.84 -9.98 1.26
N THR A 411 24.78 -10.78 1.48
CA THR A 411 24.86 -12.24 1.46
C THR A 411 25.10 -12.76 0.05
N ALA A 412 24.45 -12.19 -0.96
CA ALA A 412 24.62 -12.57 -2.36
C ALA A 412 26.07 -12.32 -2.85
N VAL A 413 26.62 -11.15 -2.58
CA VAL A 413 28.01 -10.83 -2.92
C VAL A 413 28.99 -11.76 -2.22
N LYS A 414 28.79 -11.97 -0.91
CA LYS A 414 29.66 -12.87 -0.13
C LYS A 414 29.60 -14.31 -0.63
N LEU A 415 28.41 -14.79 -1.00
CA LEU A 415 28.22 -16.15 -1.55
C LEU A 415 28.85 -16.32 -2.92
N ALA A 416 28.82 -15.24 -3.75
CA ALA A 416 29.34 -15.26 -5.13
C ALA A 416 30.86 -15.14 -5.21
N ILE A 417 31.46 -14.20 -4.45
CA ILE A 417 32.89 -13.83 -4.58
C ILE A 417 33.66 -13.82 -3.26
N ASP A 418 33.03 -14.24 -2.15
CA ASP A 418 33.61 -14.27 -0.79
C ASP A 418 34.21 -12.91 -0.33
N VAL A 419 33.54 -11.82 -0.66
CA VAL A 419 33.94 -10.46 -0.28
C VAL A 419 32.86 -9.81 0.57
N ASP A 420 33.27 -9.17 1.67
CA ASP A 420 32.38 -8.34 2.47
C ASP A 420 32.25 -6.93 1.86
N VAL A 421 31.03 -6.46 1.68
CA VAL A 421 30.70 -5.14 1.11
C VAL A 421 29.87 -4.32 2.08
N MET A 422 29.94 -2.98 1.96
CA MET A 422 29.01 -2.08 2.62
C MET A 422 27.87 -1.76 1.67
N VAL A 423 26.63 -1.98 2.12
CA VAL A 423 25.42 -1.77 1.31
C VAL A 423 24.60 -0.66 1.93
N HIS A 424 24.37 0.40 1.17
CA HIS A 424 23.41 1.44 1.49
C HIS A 424 22.10 1.12 0.76
N ALA A 425 21.03 1.01 1.53
CA ALA A 425 19.69 0.84 0.99
C ALA A 425 18.74 1.76 1.72
N ASN A 426 18.08 2.62 0.98
CA ASN A 426 17.06 3.54 1.47
C ASN A 426 15.88 3.51 0.50
N TYR A 427 14.71 3.04 0.95
CA TYR A 427 13.46 3.02 0.20
C TYR A 427 12.75 4.40 0.18
N GLY A 428 13.45 5.42 0.65
CA GLY A 428 12.98 6.79 0.64
C GLY A 428 12.21 7.19 1.92
N THR A 429 11.86 8.46 1.97
CA THR A 429 11.08 9.09 3.05
C THR A 429 9.96 9.99 2.49
N GLU A 430 9.92 10.15 1.15
CA GLU A 430 8.96 10.99 0.45
C GLU A 430 8.04 10.12 -0.44
N TRP A 431 6.88 9.76 0.09
CA TRP A 431 5.92 8.89 -0.60
C TRP A 431 4.65 9.60 -1.06
N PHE A 432 4.37 10.78 -0.51
CA PHE A 432 3.20 11.56 -0.87
C PHE A 432 3.60 12.69 -1.78
N LEU A 433 2.96 12.73 -2.95
CA LEU A 433 3.07 13.85 -3.86
C LEU A 433 2.25 15.00 -3.30
N LEU A 434 2.90 16.11 -3.03
CA LEU A 434 2.20 17.36 -2.81
C LEU A 434 1.48 17.76 -4.11
N THR A 435 0.26 18.25 -4.01
CA THR A 435 -0.45 18.79 -5.16
C THR A 435 0.26 20.05 -5.66
N GLU A 436 0.01 20.45 -6.91
CA GLU A 436 0.55 21.69 -7.46
C GLU A 436 0.24 22.89 -6.55
N ALA A 437 -0.98 22.98 -6.03
CA ALA A 437 -1.40 24.04 -5.11
C ALA A 437 -0.59 24.05 -3.80
N GLN A 438 -0.38 22.87 -3.20
CA GLN A 438 0.44 22.76 -1.97
C GLN A 438 1.91 23.10 -2.21
N LEU A 439 2.47 22.68 -3.35
CA LEU A 439 3.84 23.05 -3.72
C LEU A 439 3.98 24.55 -3.99
N GLN A 440 2.96 25.16 -4.59
CA GLN A 440 2.93 26.60 -4.83
C GLN A 440 2.85 27.37 -3.51
N GLU A 441 2.05 26.93 -2.56
CA GLU A 441 1.98 27.50 -1.21
C GLU A 441 3.30 27.36 -0.46
N LEU A 442 3.94 26.18 -0.51
CA LEU A 442 5.27 25.94 0.06
C LEU A 442 6.33 26.85 -0.57
N PHE A 443 6.31 26.99 -1.90
CA PHE A 443 7.24 27.86 -2.63
C PHE A 443 7.10 29.32 -2.20
N VAL A 444 5.88 29.83 -2.15
CA VAL A 444 5.59 31.20 -1.69
C VAL A 444 5.97 31.37 -0.22
N GLY A 445 5.64 30.39 0.64
CA GLY A 445 6.01 30.40 2.06
C GLY A 445 7.53 30.40 2.28
N ALA A 446 8.27 29.55 1.58
CA ALA A 446 9.73 29.48 1.65
C ALA A 446 10.38 30.80 1.20
N LYS A 447 9.89 31.39 0.12
CA LYS A 447 10.34 32.68 -0.38
C LYS A 447 10.09 33.79 0.64
N ASN A 448 8.90 33.88 1.21
CA ASN A 448 8.52 34.89 2.19
C ASN A 448 9.27 34.75 3.52
N ALA A 449 9.61 33.51 3.91
CA ALA A 449 10.41 33.20 5.09
C ALA A 449 11.92 33.48 4.91
N GLY A 450 12.37 33.84 3.69
CA GLY A 450 13.78 34.08 3.41
C GLY A 450 14.64 32.83 3.52
N MET A 451 14.09 31.65 3.16
CA MET A 451 14.85 30.38 3.14
C MET A 451 16.06 30.47 2.18
N PRO A 452 17.10 29.66 2.39
CA PRO A 452 18.23 29.56 1.46
C PRO A 452 17.78 29.28 0.03
N GLU A 453 18.41 29.91 -0.96
CA GLU A 453 18.06 29.72 -2.38
C GLU A 453 18.10 28.25 -2.81
N SER A 454 19.03 27.45 -2.25
CA SER A 454 19.12 26.01 -2.52
C SER A 454 17.87 25.20 -2.08
N GLU A 455 17.20 25.63 -1.02
CA GLU A 455 15.95 24.99 -0.58
C GLU A 455 14.77 25.44 -1.44
N ILE A 456 14.74 26.73 -1.81
CA ILE A 456 13.73 27.27 -2.74
C ILE A 456 13.85 26.59 -4.10
N ASP A 457 15.07 26.33 -4.59
CA ASP A 457 15.35 25.59 -5.83
C ASP A 457 14.77 24.17 -5.79
N GLN A 458 14.91 23.46 -4.68
CA GLN A 458 14.36 22.12 -4.53
C GLN A 458 12.82 22.12 -4.60
N ILE A 459 12.19 23.10 -3.94
CA ILE A 459 10.72 23.23 -3.97
C ILE A 459 10.26 23.62 -5.38
N TYR A 460 10.95 24.54 -6.05
CA TYR A 460 10.66 24.93 -7.43
C TYR A 460 10.79 23.77 -8.40
N LYS A 461 11.84 22.97 -8.28
CA LYS A 461 12.03 21.76 -9.09
C LYS A 461 10.85 20.81 -8.95
N LEU A 462 10.42 20.53 -7.71
CA LEU A 462 9.27 19.67 -7.45
C LEU A 462 7.98 20.25 -8.04
N LEU A 463 7.81 21.57 -7.97
CA LEU A 463 6.65 22.25 -8.53
C LEU A 463 6.57 22.11 -10.05
N ILE A 464 7.66 22.37 -10.77
CA ILE A 464 7.67 22.25 -12.24
C ILE A 464 7.54 20.81 -12.71
N GLU A 465 8.20 19.84 -12.03
CA GLU A 465 8.05 18.41 -12.32
C GLU A 465 6.60 17.92 -12.11
N THR A 466 5.91 18.48 -11.12
CA THR A 466 4.51 18.12 -10.85
C THR A 466 3.56 18.78 -11.85
N LYS A 467 3.78 20.06 -12.15
CA LYS A 467 2.94 20.82 -13.07
C LYS A 467 3.03 20.34 -14.52
N TYR A 468 4.24 20.04 -14.98
CA TYR A 468 4.52 19.59 -16.35
C TYR A 468 4.78 18.07 -16.41
N LYS A 469 4.05 17.30 -15.60
CA LYS A 469 4.13 15.84 -15.57
C LYS A 469 3.79 15.26 -16.95
N GLY A 470 4.77 14.60 -17.59
CA GLY A 470 4.62 14.04 -18.94
C GLY A 470 5.28 14.87 -20.05
N ASP A 471 5.76 16.08 -19.73
CA ASP A 471 6.55 16.90 -20.64
C ASP A 471 7.97 17.18 -20.10
N PRO A 472 8.89 16.21 -20.24
CA PRO A 472 10.25 16.34 -19.74
C PRO A 472 11.07 17.43 -20.46
N GLN A 473 10.66 17.83 -21.66
CA GLN A 473 11.33 18.90 -22.42
C GLN A 473 11.06 20.26 -21.79
N THR A 474 9.80 20.56 -21.48
CA THR A 474 9.44 21.78 -20.76
C THR A 474 10.07 21.85 -19.38
N VAL A 475 10.09 20.73 -18.62
CA VAL A 475 10.77 20.66 -17.32
C VAL A 475 12.27 21.01 -17.47
N ARG A 476 12.99 20.40 -18.42
CA ARG A 476 14.41 20.69 -18.66
C ARG A 476 14.64 22.14 -19.06
N LYS A 477 13.80 22.70 -19.94
CA LYS A 477 13.88 24.11 -20.36
C LYS A 477 13.77 25.04 -19.15
N LEU A 478 12.73 24.89 -18.35
CA LEU A 478 12.50 25.71 -17.16
C LEU A 478 13.62 25.58 -16.12
N MET A 479 14.21 24.38 -15.98
CA MET A 479 15.39 24.17 -15.12
C MET A 479 16.61 24.93 -15.62
N ILE A 480 16.87 24.94 -16.92
CA ILE A 480 17.98 25.70 -17.53
C ILE A 480 17.73 27.20 -17.33
N GLU A 481 16.53 27.68 -17.65
CA GLU A 481 16.15 29.09 -17.48
C GLU A 481 16.32 29.55 -16.03
N ASN A 482 15.89 28.73 -15.05
CA ASN A 482 16.06 29.03 -13.64
C ASN A 482 17.53 29.17 -13.22
N ASN A 483 18.39 28.26 -13.70
CA ASN A 483 19.82 28.27 -13.34
C ASN A 483 20.63 29.34 -14.06
N VAL A 484 20.21 29.80 -15.24
CA VAL A 484 20.85 30.89 -15.99
C VAL A 484 20.41 32.25 -15.47
N ASN A 485 19.25 32.37 -14.82
CA ASN A 485 18.75 33.61 -14.28
C ASN A 485 19.53 34.01 -13.01
N PRO A 486 20.22 35.17 -13.00
CA PRO A 486 21.11 35.58 -11.89
C PRO A 486 20.41 35.76 -10.54
N ALA A 487 19.10 35.95 -10.53
CA ALA A 487 18.31 36.05 -9.30
C ALA A 487 16.88 35.55 -9.53
N PRO A 488 16.69 34.22 -9.72
CA PRO A 488 15.42 33.65 -10.21
C PRO A 488 14.23 33.98 -9.29
N TYR A 489 14.45 34.02 -7.99
CA TYR A 489 13.40 34.19 -6.97
C TYR A 489 13.23 35.62 -6.47
N SER A 490 14.12 36.56 -6.87
CA SER A 490 14.06 37.96 -6.45
C SER A 490 13.17 38.81 -7.38
N THR A 491 12.41 39.72 -6.80
CA THR A 491 11.71 40.76 -7.55
C THR A 491 12.69 41.81 -8.09
N MET A 492 12.32 42.59 -9.09
CA MET A 492 13.19 43.67 -9.59
C MET A 492 13.58 44.67 -8.49
N MET A 493 12.67 45.00 -7.56
CA MET A 493 12.96 45.89 -6.43
C MET A 493 14.01 45.28 -5.49
N GLU A 494 13.96 44.00 -5.23
CA GLU A 494 14.98 43.30 -4.43
C GLU A 494 16.32 43.22 -5.16
N CYS A 495 16.31 43.07 -6.49
CA CYS A 495 17.53 43.11 -7.30
C CYS A 495 18.18 44.50 -7.27
N TYR A 496 17.41 45.58 -7.33
CA TYR A 496 17.93 46.97 -7.16
C TYR A 496 18.59 47.16 -5.79
N LYS A 497 17.96 46.66 -4.71
CA LYS A 497 18.56 46.71 -3.37
C LYS A 497 19.85 45.91 -3.29
N LYS A 498 19.89 44.70 -3.90
CA LYS A 498 21.11 43.89 -3.98
C LYS A 498 22.23 44.59 -4.75
N LEU A 499 21.89 45.34 -5.80
CA LEU A 499 22.85 46.14 -6.54
C LEU A 499 23.40 47.31 -5.68
N GLU A 500 22.52 48.05 -4.99
CA GLU A 500 22.93 49.12 -4.07
C GLU A 500 23.83 48.63 -2.94
N MET A 501 23.60 47.42 -2.46
CA MET A 501 24.42 46.76 -1.44
C MET A 501 25.71 46.14 -1.99
N GLY A 502 25.95 46.19 -3.30
CA GLY A 502 27.15 45.62 -3.95
C GLY A 502 27.15 44.09 -4.02
N VAL A 503 26.01 43.43 -3.76
CA VAL A 503 25.84 41.96 -3.80
C VAL A 503 25.54 41.47 -5.22
N MET A 504 24.98 42.33 -6.09
CA MET A 504 24.64 42.02 -7.47
C MET A 504 25.40 42.94 -8.43
N GLN A 505 25.82 42.47 -9.61
CA GLN A 505 26.45 43.29 -10.63
C GLN A 505 25.40 43.97 -11.53
N LEU A 506 25.78 45.05 -12.18
CA LEU A 506 24.89 45.79 -13.10
C LEU A 506 24.47 44.90 -14.29
N ASP A 507 25.41 44.13 -14.82
CA ASP A 507 25.15 43.17 -15.91
C ASP A 507 24.09 42.14 -15.53
N ASP A 508 24.13 41.64 -14.28
CA ASP A 508 23.17 40.69 -13.76
C ASP A 508 21.76 41.29 -13.65
N LEU A 509 21.66 42.51 -13.21
CA LEU A 509 20.40 43.24 -13.18
C LEU A 509 19.84 43.44 -14.59
N TYR A 510 20.70 43.76 -15.55
CA TYR A 510 20.31 43.95 -16.94
C TYR A 510 19.84 42.63 -17.57
N ILE A 511 20.56 41.50 -17.31
CA ILE A 511 20.16 40.17 -17.73
C ILE A 511 18.79 39.84 -17.13
N LYS A 512 18.58 40.10 -15.84
CA LYS A 512 17.31 39.85 -15.14
C LYS A 512 16.16 40.61 -15.79
N ALA A 513 16.36 41.91 -16.08
CA ALA A 513 15.34 42.77 -16.67
C ALA A 513 14.96 42.36 -18.11
N ASN A 514 15.92 41.85 -18.89
CA ASN A 514 15.75 41.45 -20.28
C ASN A 514 15.74 39.92 -20.50
N PHE A 515 15.56 39.12 -19.44
CA PHE A 515 15.78 37.70 -19.45
C PHE A 515 15.05 36.97 -20.59
N THR A 516 13.75 37.19 -20.74
CA THR A 516 12.94 36.57 -21.81
C THR A 516 13.45 36.95 -23.22
N LYS A 517 13.88 38.18 -23.42
CA LYS A 517 14.44 38.64 -24.70
C LYS A 517 15.75 37.94 -25.03
N PHE A 518 16.61 37.76 -24.03
CA PHE A 518 17.89 37.09 -24.20
C PHE A 518 17.74 35.59 -24.44
N VAL A 519 16.80 34.92 -23.76
CA VAL A 519 16.44 33.53 -24.03
C VAL A 519 15.96 33.36 -25.49
N GLN A 520 15.06 34.21 -25.96
CA GLN A 520 14.57 34.17 -27.35
C GLN A 520 15.68 34.47 -28.39
N ARG A 521 16.58 35.42 -28.08
CA ARG A 521 17.74 35.73 -28.94
C ARG A 521 18.68 34.53 -29.01
N PHE A 522 18.99 33.92 -27.87
CA PHE A 522 19.83 32.73 -27.80
C PHE A 522 19.25 31.54 -28.60
N GLU A 523 17.95 31.25 -28.42
CA GLU A 523 17.29 30.17 -29.14
C GLU A 523 17.25 30.40 -30.67
N ARG A 524 17.20 31.62 -31.13
CA ARG A 524 17.29 31.97 -32.57
C ARG A 524 18.71 31.77 -33.12
N GLU A 525 19.73 32.09 -32.33
CA GLU A 525 21.14 32.05 -32.77
C GLU A 525 21.74 30.63 -32.60
N ASN A 526 21.37 29.86 -31.59
CA ASN A 526 22.01 28.62 -31.18
C ASN A 526 21.08 27.40 -31.15
N GLY A 527 19.80 27.57 -31.46
CA GLY A 527 18.82 26.51 -31.34
C GLY A 527 18.23 26.38 -29.93
N SER A 528 17.38 25.36 -29.72
CA SER A 528 16.67 25.16 -28.43
C SER A 528 17.64 25.08 -27.25
N LEU A 529 17.31 25.78 -26.15
CA LEU A 529 18.05 25.68 -24.90
C LEU A 529 18.24 24.23 -24.43
N VAL A 530 17.28 23.34 -24.69
CA VAL A 530 17.35 21.93 -24.27
C VAL A 530 18.38 21.15 -25.08
N ASP A 531 18.45 21.38 -26.39
CA ASP A 531 19.31 20.62 -27.30
C ASP A 531 20.73 21.19 -27.41
N PHE A 532 20.90 22.47 -27.05
CA PHE A 532 22.21 23.10 -27.06
C PHE A 532 23.19 22.37 -26.14
N GLY A 533 24.38 22.07 -26.64
CA GLY A 533 25.46 21.48 -25.85
C GLY A 533 25.13 20.09 -25.31
N ALA A 534 24.63 19.18 -26.18
CA ALA A 534 24.33 17.80 -25.79
C ALA A 534 25.58 17.00 -25.29
N ASP A 535 26.77 17.41 -25.70
CA ASP A 535 28.04 16.74 -25.38
C ASP A 535 28.77 17.34 -24.16
N ILE A 536 28.20 18.34 -23.49
CA ILE A 536 28.82 19.01 -22.34
C ILE A 536 28.02 18.80 -21.07
N THR A 537 28.66 18.97 -19.89
CA THR A 537 27.99 18.86 -18.60
C THR A 537 26.96 19.96 -18.41
N PHE A 538 25.96 19.72 -17.54
CA PHE A 538 24.92 20.69 -17.26
C PHE A 538 25.50 22.03 -16.74
N GLU A 539 26.48 21.98 -15.86
CA GLU A 539 27.17 23.17 -15.32
C GLU A 539 27.87 23.96 -16.43
N GLN A 540 28.64 23.30 -17.29
CA GLN A 540 29.31 23.94 -18.43
C GLN A 540 28.29 24.59 -19.37
N LYS A 541 27.15 23.94 -19.59
CA LYS A 541 26.06 24.48 -20.41
C LYS A 541 25.51 25.79 -19.82
N ILE A 542 25.21 25.81 -18.51
CA ILE A 542 24.73 27.00 -17.81
C ILE A 542 25.75 28.14 -17.93
N ASP A 543 27.03 27.85 -17.70
CA ASP A 543 28.11 28.87 -17.79
C ASP A 543 28.23 29.46 -19.19
N ILE A 544 28.14 28.64 -20.24
CA ILE A 544 28.20 29.12 -21.62
C ILE A 544 27.02 30.04 -21.95
N ILE A 545 25.78 29.59 -21.59
CA ILE A 545 24.57 30.38 -21.84
C ILE A 545 24.64 31.72 -21.09
N TYR A 546 25.03 31.69 -19.82
CA TYR A 546 25.14 32.88 -18.98
C TYR A 546 26.20 33.85 -19.53
N ASN A 547 27.38 33.38 -19.94
CA ASN A 547 28.41 34.19 -20.56
C ASN A 547 27.95 34.79 -21.91
N THR A 548 27.15 34.06 -22.68
CA THR A 548 26.53 34.56 -23.89
C THR A 548 25.58 35.71 -23.59
N PHE A 549 24.77 35.60 -22.51
CA PHE A 549 23.90 36.69 -22.07
C PHE A 549 24.69 37.94 -21.65
N LYS A 550 25.84 37.79 -21.00
CA LYS A 550 26.74 38.89 -20.71
C LYS A 550 27.26 39.59 -21.97
N ASN A 551 27.52 38.85 -23.03
CA ASN A 551 27.90 39.45 -24.32
C ASN A 551 26.72 40.22 -24.93
N TYR A 552 25.48 39.72 -24.82
CA TYR A 552 24.30 40.43 -25.28
C TYR A 552 24.10 41.78 -24.52
N VAL A 553 24.42 41.82 -23.22
CA VAL A 553 24.40 43.08 -22.45
C VAL A 553 25.39 44.07 -23.05
N LYS A 554 26.62 43.64 -23.38
CA LYS A 554 27.64 44.53 -24.00
C LYS A 554 27.18 45.06 -25.36
N ASP A 555 26.66 44.17 -26.22
CA ASP A 555 26.14 44.55 -27.53
C ASP A 555 25.05 45.62 -27.44
N GLU A 556 24.12 45.51 -26.46
CA GLU A 556 23.03 46.46 -26.30
C GLU A 556 23.47 47.77 -25.64
N THR A 557 24.48 47.75 -24.77
CA THR A 557 25.03 48.99 -24.18
C THR A 557 25.84 49.76 -25.21
N GLU A 558 26.66 49.10 -26.05
CA GLU A 558 27.42 49.73 -27.13
C GLU A 558 26.52 50.35 -28.22
N GLN A 559 25.40 49.68 -28.55
CA GLN A 559 24.41 50.21 -29.50
C GLN A 559 23.69 51.44 -28.97
N ASN A 560 23.43 51.53 -27.65
CA ASN A 560 22.81 52.70 -27.03
C ASN A 560 23.77 53.90 -26.96
N ASP A 561 25.07 53.70 -26.72
CA ASP A 561 26.08 54.76 -26.72
C ASP A 561 26.31 55.32 -28.13
N THR A 562 26.32 54.50 -29.16
CA THR A 562 26.43 54.95 -30.57
C THR A 562 25.15 55.64 -31.05
N GLY A 563 23.98 55.31 -30.52
CA GLY A 563 22.70 55.95 -30.84
C GLY A 563 22.53 57.35 -30.23
N GLN A 564 23.18 57.65 -29.09
CA GLN A 564 23.15 58.99 -28.46
C GLN A 564 24.14 60.00 -29.07
N SER A 565 25.19 59.53 -29.74
CA SER A 565 26.15 60.43 -30.39
C SER A 565 25.70 60.98 -31.76
N SER A 566 24.62 60.44 -32.34
CA SER A 566 24.09 60.89 -33.65
C SER A 566 22.85 61.80 -33.55
N GLY A 567 22.41 62.18 -32.34
CA GLY A 567 21.15 62.93 -32.11
C GLY A 567 21.29 64.35 -31.58
N GLN A 568 22.53 64.92 -31.52
CA GLN A 568 22.73 66.33 -31.06
C GLN A 568 23.23 67.21 -32.20
N GLU A 569 22.39 67.50 -33.22
CA GLU A 569 22.39 68.73 -34.02
C GLU A 569 21.03 68.87 -34.69
N GLN A 570 20.36 69.90 -34.28
CA GLN A 570 19.28 70.67 -34.88
C GLN A 570 17.96 70.74 -34.09
N GLY A 571 17.68 72.01 -33.63
CA GLY A 571 16.33 72.50 -33.47
C GLY A 571 15.98 73.17 -32.16
N ALA A 572 16.49 74.33 -31.94
CA ALA A 572 15.85 75.35 -31.05
C ALA A 572 14.49 75.73 -31.63
N GLY A 573 13.42 75.56 -30.90
CA GLY A 573 12.07 75.94 -31.32
C GLY A 573 11.03 75.68 -30.25
N SER A 574 10.70 76.76 -29.53
CA SER A 574 9.61 76.97 -28.58
C SER A 574 8.31 76.18 -28.82
N SER A 575 7.71 75.71 -27.77
CA SER A 575 6.41 76.23 -27.28
C SER A 575 5.84 75.37 -26.16
N ASP A 576 5.33 76.08 -25.17
CA ASP A 576 4.55 75.71 -24.00
C ASP A 576 3.29 74.91 -24.28
N GLU A 577 2.74 74.42 -23.18
CA GLU A 577 1.39 73.81 -22.93
C GLU A 577 1.25 72.31 -23.15
N ALA A 578 0.81 71.55 -22.21
CA ALA A 578 -0.30 71.58 -21.27
C ALA A 578 -0.26 70.39 -20.31
N VAL A 579 -0.61 70.69 -19.11
CA VAL A 579 -1.02 69.84 -18.01
C VAL A 579 -2.29 69.05 -18.40
N SER A 580 -2.39 67.78 -18.07
CA SER A 580 -3.44 67.16 -17.23
C SER A 580 -3.75 65.70 -17.61
N GLU A 581 -3.88 64.90 -16.54
CA GLU A 581 -4.81 63.78 -16.32
C GLU A 581 -4.71 62.50 -17.22
N LEU A 582 -4.21 61.42 -16.63
CA LEU A 582 -5.05 60.34 -16.08
C LEU A 582 -4.16 59.25 -15.44
#